data_fa57ca024ec1bfdf0abce8574a434af8
#
_entry.id   fa57ca024ec1bfdf0abce8574a434af8
#
_cell.length_a   1.000
_cell.length_b   1.000
_cell.length_c   1.000
_cell.angle_alpha   90.00
_cell.angle_beta   90.00
_cell.angle_gamma   90.00
#
_symmetry.space_group_name_H-M   'P 1'
#
loop_
_entity.id
_entity.type
_entity.pdbx_description
1 polymer ?
#
loop_
_entity_poly.entity_id
_entity_poly.type
_entity_poly.pdbx_seq_one_letter_code
_entity_poly.pdbx_strand_id
1 'polypeptide(L)'
;DHPNSNGVWYDVGNRDGLIVNNWLEGATDCFFFEISRGATVAGYVFVDCDKGVRVLNSADVHVYNNTFVDSTAAFERNERIATNDHFGWHPATGPDVDEREGHIFANNLLVTGSAYTQPLLRFEQPTSLCDTLTRPMATQVDGNVYARARPTGSGTGLPLIVISPAATESCVTTLTSLDALRELAPSLEANGQQLDRTPASIFKGPDLGRYELLQPIVARAREPKLPAHVREALGWSELDAQTKGAYPMNPE
;
A
#
# COMPACT_ATOMS: atom_id res chain seq x y z
N ASP A 1 -12.13 -14.35 -6.71
CA ASP A 1 -12.57 -14.45 -5.30
C ASP A 1 -11.74 -15.52 -4.59
N HIS A 2 -10.89 -15.11 -3.67
CA HIS A 2 -10.09 -16.01 -2.86
C HIS A 2 -10.85 -16.34 -1.56
N PRO A 3 -11.15 -17.61 -1.28
CA PRO A 3 -12.01 -17.97 -0.16
C PRO A 3 -11.30 -17.78 1.18
N ASN A 4 -11.51 -16.63 1.83
CA ASN A 4 -11.17 -16.34 3.24
C ASN A 4 -9.80 -16.88 3.70
N SER A 5 -8.75 -16.66 2.90
CA SER A 5 -7.40 -17.05 3.22
C SER A 5 -6.53 -15.83 3.54
N ASN A 6 -5.81 -15.87 4.66
CA ASN A 6 -4.77 -14.90 4.95
C ASN A 6 -3.40 -15.55 4.71
N GLY A 7 -2.49 -14.80 4.09
CA GLY A 7 -1.10 -15.24 3.93
C GLY A 7 -0.34 -15.10 5.25
N VAL A 8 0.08 -13.89 5.58
CA VAL A 8 0.69 -13.54 6.86
C VAL A 8 -0.26 -12.66 7.64
N TRP A 9 -0.70 -13.11 8.81
CA TRP A 9 -1.62 -12.36 9.66
C TRP A 9 -1.01 -12.07 11.03
N TYR A 10 -0.83 -10.79 11.30
CA TYR A 10 -0.51 -10.27 12.62
C TYR A 10 -1.81 -9.83 13.28
N ASP A 11 -2.36 -10.71 14.10
CA ASP A 11 -3.57 -10.45 14.88
C ASP A 11 -3.27 -9.49 16.04
N VAL A 12 -4.27 -9.10 16.75
CA VAL A 12 -4.29 -8.06 17.79
C VAL A 12 -3.07 -8.09 18.74
N GLY A 13 -2.45 -6.94 18.98
CA GLY A 13 -1.43 -6.78 20.02
C GLY A 13 0.02 -6.94 19.59
N ASN A 14 0.31 -6.97 18.30
CA ASN A 14 1.67 -7.05 17.79
C ASN A 14 2.37 -5.68 17.75
N ARG A 15 3.71 -5.70 17.81
CA ARG A 15 4.55 -4.49 17.76
C ARG A 15 5.82 -4.69 16.94
N ASP A 16 6.23 -3.60 16.30
CA ASP A 16 7.58 -3.39 15.75
C ASP A 16 8.07 -4.50 14.81
N GLY A 17 7.17 -5.05 13.98
CA GLY A 17 7.50 -6.07 12.99
C GLY A 17 8.33 -5.52 11.83
N LEU A 18 9.43 -6.19 11.48
CA LEU A 18 10.18 -5.94 10.25
C LEU A 18 10.07 -7.17 9.34
N ILE A 19 9.32 -7.02 8.24
CA ILE A 19 8.95 -8.10 7.35
C ILE A 19 9.45 -7.75 5.95
N VAL A 20 10.38 -8.54 5.41
CA VAL A 20 11.08 -8.20 4.16
C VAL A 20 11.26 -9.39 3.22
N ASN A 21 11.40 -9.12 1.92
CA ASN A 21 11.83 -10.09 0.89
C ASN A 21 10.95 -11.35 0.81
N ASN A 22 9.63 -11.21 0.75
CA ASN A 22 8.74 -12.35 0.58
C ASN A 22 7.88 -12.22 -0.69
N TRP A 23 7.31 -13.34 -1.08
CA TRP A 23 6.32 -13.47 -2.13
C TRP A 23 5.04 -14.05 -1.57
N LEU A 24 3.93 -13.38 -1.81
CA LEU A 24 2.60 -13.86 -1.42
C LEU A 24 1.66 -13.74 -2.61
N GLU A 25 0.89 -14.81 -2.84
CA GLU A 25 0.03 -14.93 -4.01
C GLU A 25 -1.29 -15.61 -3.66
N GLY A 26 -2.39 -15.17 -4.30
CA GLY A 26 -3.65 -15.89 -4.32
C GLY A 26 -4.37 -15.96 -2.97
N ALA A 27 -4.31 -14.91 -2.16
CA ALA A 27 -5.02 -14.86 -0.89
C ALA A 27 -6.00 -13.67 -0.82
N THR A 28 -6.99 -13.74 0.06
CA THR A 28 -7.88 -12.61 0.36
C THR A 28 -7.06 -11.44 0.92
N ASP A 29 -6.35 -11.67 2.04
CA ASP A 29 -5.42 -10.71 2.62
C ASP A 29 -4.02 -11.35 2.62
N CYS A 30 -3.13 -10.95 1.70
CA CYS A 30 -1.81 -11.54 1.62
C CYS A 30 -0.94 -11.17 2.83
N PHE A 31 -0.88 -9.91 3.19
CA PHE A 31 -0.34 -9.43 4.47
C PHE A 31 -1.43 -8.68 5.21
N PHE A 32 -1.78 -9.13 6.40
CA PHE A 32 -2.81 -8.54 7.25
C PHE A 32 -2.23 -8.14 8.62
N PHE A 33 -2.37 -6.85 8.97
CA PHE A 33 -1.92 -6.30 10.24
C PHE A 33 -3.11 -5.63 10.93
N GLU A 34 -3.54 -6.21 12.06
CA GLU A 34 -4.80 -5.86 12.70
C GLU A 34 -4.60 -5.42 14.16
N ILE A 35 -5.17 -4.28 14.53
CA ILE A 35 -5.18 -3.69 15.89
C ILE A 35 -3.80 -3.85 16.55
N SER A 36 -2.80 -3.36 15.89
CA SER A 36 -1.39 -3.56 16.20
C SER A 36 -0.60 -2.29 15.89
N ARG A 37 0.67 -2.23 16.29
CA ARG A 37 1.47 -1.03 16.10
C ARG A 37 2.89 -1.32 15.61
N GLY A 38 3.34 -0.52 14.66
CA GLY A 38 4.72 -0.57 14.19
C GLY A 38 5.02 -1.81 13.37
N ALA A 39 4.79 -1.76 12.07
CA ALA A 39 5.26 -2.76 11.14
C ALA A 39 5.94 -2.10 9.96
N THR A 40 7.01 -2.72 9.48
CA THR A 40 7.65 -2.33 8.22
C THR A 40 7.58 -3.50 7.25
N VAL A 41 6.98 -3.27 6.09
CA VAL A 41 6.81 -4.25 5.00
C VAL A 41 7.57 -3.74 3.79
N ALA A 42 8.62 -4.45 3.36
CA ALA A 42 9.45 -3.99 2.26
C ALA A 42 9.99 -5.14 1.39
N GLY A 43 10.16 -4.87 0.10
CA GLY A 43 10.70 -5.84 -0.85
C GLY A 43 9.78 -7.03 -1.11
N TYR A 44 8.49 -6.88 -0.87
CA TYR A 44 7.49 -7.92 -1.14
C TYR A 44 6.99 -7.87 -2.58
N VAL A 45 6.63 -9.04 -3.08
CA VAL A 45 5.81 -9.19 -4.27
C VAL A 45 4.46 -9.78 -3.86
N PHE A 46 3.39 -9.03 -4.10
CA PHE A 46 2.01 -9.43 -3.87
C PHE A 46 1.33 -9.64 -5.20
N VAL A 47 0.84 -10.85 -5.46
CA VAL A 47 0.26 -11.23 -6.75
C VAL A 47 -1.15 -11.77 -6.55
N ASP A 48 -2.11 -11.25 -7.30
CA ASP A 48 -3.49 -11.75 -7.30
C ASP A 48 -4.07 -11.92 -5.88
N CYS A 49 -3.84 -10.92 -5.02
CA CYS A 49 -4.45 -10.84 -3.69
C CYS A 49 -5.62 -9.85 -3.75
N ASP A 50 -6.77 -10.16 -3.10
CA ASP A 50 -7.83 -9.14 -2.97
C ASP A 50 -7.25 -7.89 -2.28
N LYS A 51 -6.41 -8.11 -1.24
CA LYS A 51 -5.53 -7.08 -0.66
C LYS A 51 -4.11 -7.64 -0.48
N GLY A 52 -3.15 -7.09 -1.19
CA GLY A 52 -1.73 -7.41 -1.00
C GLY A 52 -1.26 -7.03 0.40
N VAL A 53 -1.57 -5.82 0.82
CA VAL A 53 -1.41 -5.33 2.18
C VAL A 53 -2.76 -4.86 2.72
N ARG A 54 -3.15 -5.35 3.88
CA ARG A 54 -4.27 -4.86 4.67
C ARG A 54 -3.79 -4.41 6.04
N VAL A 55 -4.04 -3.15 6.37
CA VAL A 55 -3.80 -2.57 7.69
C VAL A 55 -5.14 -2.15 8.27
N LEU A 56 -5.57 -2.81 9.35
CA LEU A 56 -6.87 -2.53 9.97
C LEU A 56 -6.69 -2.03 11.40
N ASN A 57 -7.25 -0.87 11.71
CA ASN A 57 -7.25 -0.28 13.06
C ASN A 57 -5.88 -0.29 13.74
N SER A 58 -4.83 -0.07 13.01
CA SER A 58 -3.44 -0.13 13.47
C SER A 58 -2.76 1.22 13.33
N ALA A 59 -1.60 1.40 13.95
CA ALA A 59 -0.78 2.60 13.86
C ALA A 59 0.64 2.30 13.38
N ASP A 60 1.30 3.30 12.80
CA ASP A 60 2.73 3.28 12.43
C ASP A 60 3.14 2.10 11.53
N VAL A 61 2.35 1.82 10.50
CA VAL A 61 2.70 0.79 9.49
C VAL A 61 3.34 1.43 8.28
N HIS A 62 4.56 1.00 7.97
CA HIS A 62 5.37 1.54 6.91
C HIS A 62 5.55 0.52 5.78
N VAL A 63 5.18 0.90 4.56
CA VAL A 63 5.17 0.03 3.39
C VAL A 63 6.06 0.63 2.31
N TYR A 64 7.23 0.01 2.09
CA TYR A 64 8.27 0.55 1.21
C TYR A 64 8.66 -0.43 0.11
N ASN A 65 8.86 0.08 -1.10
CA ASN A 65 9.50 -0.68 -2.17
C ASN A 65 8.92 -2.09 -2.40
N ASN A 66 7.59 -2.22 -2.36
CA ASN A 66 6.89 -3.46 -2.69
C ASN A 66 6.34 -3.41 -4.12
N THR A 67 6.15 -4.57 -4.70
CA THR A 67 5.48 -4.75 -5.99
C THR A 67 4.12 -5.40 -5.77
N PHE A 68 3.07 -4.75 -6.24
CA PHE A 68 1.70 -5.25 -6.23
C PHE A 68 1.27 -5.54 -7.67
N VAL A 69 0.84 -6.75 -7.93
CA VAL A 69 0.33 -7.17 -9.24
C VAL A 69 -1.11 -7.66 -9.06
N ASP A 70 -2.06 -6.98 -9.69
CA ASP A 70 -3.50 -7.24 -9.52
C ASP A 70 -3.90 -7.37 -8.04
N SER A 71 -3.40 -6.45 -7.23
CA SER A 71 -3.57 -6.44 -5.77
C SER A 71 -3.71 -5.01 -5.27
N THR A 72 -4.61 -4.80 -4.29
CA THR A 72 -4.81 -3.50 -3.62
C THR A 72 -3.91 -3.38 -2.38
N ALA A 73 -3.42 -2.19 -2.07
CA ALA A 73 -2.94 -1.84 -0.73
C ALA A 73 -4.07 -1.10 0.02
N ALA A 74 -4.45 -1.56 1.20
CA ALA A 74 -5.58 -1.02 1.97
C ALA A 74 -5.20 -0.70 3.41
N PHE A 75 -5.45 0.56 3.81
CA PHE A 75 -5.38 1.05 5.18
C PHE A 75 -6.81 1.38 5.60
N GLU A 76 -7.31 0.66 6.60
CA GLU A 76 -8.73 0.67 6.95
C GLU A 76 -8.93 1.01 8.43
N ARG A 77 -9.99 1.78 8.71
CA ARG A 77 -10.51 2.03 10.05
C ARG A 77 -11.95 1.52 10.14
N ASN A 78 -12.32 0.91 11.25
CA ASN A 78 -13.69 0.59 11.60
C ASN A 78 -13.94 0.90 13.09
N GLU A 79 -15.09 0.54 13.64
CA GLU A 79 -15.51 0.87 14.99
C GLU A 79 -14.77 0.08 16.09
N ARG A 80 -14.06 -1.00 15.77
CA ARG A 80 -13.29 -1.76 16.76
C ARG A 80 -12.11 -0.92 17.27
N ILE A 81 -11.87 -0.99 18.57
CA ILE A 81 -10.77 -0.29 19.26
C ILE A 81 -9.95 -1.28 20.09
N ALA A 82 -8.66 -1.00 20.26
CA ALA A 82 -7.76 -1.89 20.99
C ALA A 82 -8.14 -2.08 22.46
N THR A 83 -8.68 -1.03 23.09
CA THR A 83 -9.05 -1.02 24.51
C THR A 83 -10.34 -1.77 24.82
N ASN A 84 -11.20 -1.99 23.84
CA ASN A 84 -12.51 -2.65 24.00
C ASN A 84 -12.71 -3.78 22.97
N ASP A 85 -11.65 -4.30 22.42
CA ASP A 85 -11.73 -5.45 21.55
C ASP A 85 -12.19 -6.70 22.34
N HIS A 86 -12.90 -7.61 21.68
CA HIS A 86 -13.44 -8.82 22.34
C HIS A 86 -12.33 -9.78 22.86
N PHE A 87 -11.10 -9.62 22.42
CA PHE A 87 -9.93 -10.30 22.98
C PHE A 87 -9.35 -9.58 24.20
N GLY A 88 -9.93 -8.46 24.60
CA GLY A 88 -9.46 -7.62 25.70
C GLY A 88 -8.42 -6.59 25.26
N TRP A 89 -7.87 -5.87 26.24
CA TRP A 89 -6.87 -4.85 25.99
C TRP A 89 -5.46 -5.43 25.87
N HIS A 90 -4.72 -4.97 24.86
CA HIS A 90 -3.34 -5.40 24.61
C HIS A 90 -2.35 -4.26 24.93
N PRO A 91 -1.80 -4.21 26.15
CA PRO A 91 -0.90 -3.13 26.56
C PRO A 91 0.35 -2.98 25.68
N ALA A 92 0.71 -4.04 24.96
CA ALA A 92 1.84 -4.02 24.03
C ALA A 92 1.65 -3.04 22.86
N THR A 93 0.41 -2.79 22.42
CA THR A 93 0.14 -1.86 21.32
C THR A 93 0.26 -0.40 21.73
N GLY A 94 0.14 -0.08 23.02
CA GLY A 94 0.10 1.28 23.52
C GLY A 94 -1.24 1.99 23.31
N PRO A 95 -1.49 3.11 24.02
CA PRO A 95 -2.77 3.81 23.96
C PRO A 95 -3.04 4.50 22.63
N ASP A 96 -2.02 4.89 21.90
CA ASP A 96 -2.08 5.63 20.66
C ASP A 96 -2.40 4.75 19.43
N VAL A 97 -2.47 3.42 19.57
CA VAL A 97 -2.91 2.54 18.48
C VAL A 97 -4.32 2.90 17.98
N ASP A 98 -5.19 3.37 18.86
CA ASP A 98 -6.55 3.78 18.51
C ASP A 98 -6.62 5.12 17.74
N GLU A 99 -5.52 5.86 17.61
CA GLU A 99 -5.41 6.99 16.69
C GLU A 99 -5.37 6.49 15.24
N ARG A 100 -4.84 5.29 14.99
CA ARG A 100 -4.82 4.60 13.70
C ARG A 100 -4.19 5.44 12.60
N GLU A 101 -3.04 6.00 12.92
CA GLU A 101 -2.31 6.99 12.11
C GLU A 101 -0.84 6.61 11.99
N GLY A 102 -0.05 7.51 11.39
CA GLY A 102 1.40 7.34 11.30
C GLY A 102 1.85 6.49 10.13
N HIS A 103 0.94 6.08 9.24
CA HIS A 103 1.31 5.18 8.13
C HIS A 103 2.19 5.89 7.09
N ILE A 104 3.07 5.09 6.48
CA ILE A 104 3.89 5.50 5.33
C ILE A 104 3.66 4.50 4.19
N PHE A 105 3.42 5.03 3.00
CA PHE A 105 3.33 4.24 1.77
C PHE A 105 4.20 4.87 0.70
N ALA A 106 5.40 4.32 0.45
CA ALA A 106 6.38 4.99 -0.38
C ALA A 106 7.19 4.04 -1.28
N ASN A 107 7.49 4.54 -2.49
CA ASN A 107 8.32 3.85 -3.47
C ASN A 107 7.78 2.48 -3.94
N ASN A 108 6.50 2.22 -3.75
CA ASN A 108 5.88 0.97 -4.20
C ASN A 108 5.55 1.03 -5.70
N LEU A 109 5.47 -0.14 -6.31
CA LEU A 109 5.05 -0.33 -7.69
C LEU A 109 3.75 -1.13 -7.72
N LEU A 110 2.67 -0.52 -8.19
CA LEU A 110 1.34 -1.13 -8.30
C LEU A 110 1.00 -1.27 -9.78
N VAL A 111 0.90 -2.50 -10.25
CA VAL A 111 0.72 -2.82 -11.69
C VAL A 111 -0.48 -3.72 -11.85
N THR A 112 -1.40 -3.37 -12.76
CA THR A 112 -2.60 -4.18 -12.97
C THR A 112 -2.85 -4.50 -14.43
N GLY A 113 -3.42 -5.69 -14.65
CA GLY A 113 -4.01 -6.08 -15.91
C GLY A 113 -5.31 -5.35 -16.22
N SER A 114 -5.79 -5.50 -17.44
CA SER A 114 -7.02 -4.83 -17.91
C SER A 114 -8.31 -5.32 -17.23
N ALA A 115 -8.28 -6.50 -16.64
CA ALA A 115 -9.42 -7.09 -15.95
C ALA A 115 -9.57 -6.59 -14.50
N TYR A 116 -8.52 -6.01 -13.92
CA TYR A 116 -8.53 -5.54 -12.55
C TYR A 116 -9.21 -4.17 -12.43
N THR A 117 -10.32 -4.11 -11.72
CA THR A 117 -11.17 -2.92 -11.62
C THR A 117 -11.15 -2.23 -10.26
N GLN A 118 -10.49 -2.84 -9.25
CA GLN A 118 -10.43 -2.28 -7.91
C GLN A 118 -9.45 -1.07 -7.82
N PRO A 119 -9.61 -0.18 -6.84
CA PRO A 119 -8.59 0.82 -6.52
C PRO A 119 -7.24 0.16 -6.21
N LEU A 120 -6.14 0.82 -6.56
CA LEU A 120 -4.80 0.32 -6.27
C LEU A 120 -4.34 0.64 -4.85
N LEU A 121 -4.81 1.77 -4.32
CA LEU A 121 -4.53 2.22 -2.95
C LEU A 121 -5.83 2.68 -2.28
N ARG A 122 -6.02 2.28 -1.02
CA ARG A 122 -7.19 2.68 -0.24
C ARG A 122 -6.75 3.17 1.14
N PHE A 123 -7.16 4.37 1.50
CA PHE A 123 -7.27 4.86 2.86
C PHE A 123 -8.76 5.01 3.12
N GLU A 124 -9.35 4.13 3.92
CA GLU A 124 -10.81 4.05 4.01
C GLU A 124 -11.31 3.90 5.43
N GLN A 125 -12.34 4.66 5.75
CA GLN A 125 -13.11 4.53 6.99
C GLN A 125 -14.60 4.71 6.70
N PRO A 126 -15.49 4.11 7.52
CA PRO A 126 -16.92 4.37 7.41
C PRO A 126 -17.23 5.83 7.77
N THR A 127 -18.27 6.37 7.18
CA THR A 127 -18.70 7.76 7.41
C THR A 127 -19.02 8.05 8.88
N SER A 128 -19.42 7.03 9.66
CA SER A 128 -19.64 7.12 11.11
C SER A 128 -18.41 7.57 11.90
N LEU A 129 -17.20 7.34 11.37
CA LEU A 129 -15.94 7.73 12.02
C LEU A 129 -15.40 9.09 11.56
N CYS A 130 -16.03 9.72 10.57
CA CYS A 130 -15.50 10.95 9.97
C CYS A 130 -15.46 12.15 10.92
N ASP A 131 -16.34 12.19 11.91
CA ASP A 131 -16.37 13.26 12.92
C ASP A 131 -15.41 13.00 14.09
N THR A 132 -14.95 11.75 14.27
CA THR A 132 -14.08 11.35 15.38
C THR A 132 -12.64 11.12 14.95
N LEU A 133 -12.43 10.50 13.79
CA LEU A 133 -11.11 10.24 13.22
C LEU A 133 -10.88 11.16 12.01
N THR A 134 -10.67 12.42 12.30
CA THR A 134 -10.58 13.51 11.29
C THR A 134 -9.19 13.65 10.66
N ARG A 135 -8.14 13.09 11.30
CA ARG A 135 -6.78 13.20 10.79
C ARG A 135 -6.48 12.15 9.72
N PRO A 136 -5.62 12.46 8.72
CA PRO A 136 -5.18 11.50 7.72
C PRO A 136 -4.55 10.25 8.37
N MET A 137 -4.78 9.08 7.78
CA MET A 137 -4.18 7.82 8.25
C MET A 137 -2.67 7.78 8.01
N ALA A 138 -2.23 8.34 6.88
CA ALA A 138 -0.82 8.32 6.50
C ALA A 138 -0.18 9.69 6.70
N THR A 139 1.05 9.68 7.21
CA THR A 139 1.93 10.85 7.32
C THR A 139 2.72 11.07 6.03
N GLN A 140 2.90 10.03 5.22
CA GLN A 140 3.59 10.12 3.95
C GLN A 140 3.01 9.11 2.95
N VAL A 141 2.61 9.61 1.78
CA VAL A 141 2.27 8.80 0.61
C VAL A 141 2.94 9.47 -0.59
N ASP A 142 4.05 8.92 -1.05
CA ASP A 142 4.81 9.56 -2.12
C ASP A 142 5.77 8.63 -2.86
N GLY A 143 6.05 9.01 -4.10
CA GLY A 143 7.00 8.31 -4.95
C GLY A 143 6.54 6.95 -5.43
N ASN A 144 5.27 6.62 -5.31
CA ASN A 144 4.73 5.36 -5.80
C ASN A 144 4.46 5.41 -7.31
N VAL A 145 4.42 4.24 -7.92
CA VAL A 145 4.14 4.10 -9.35
C VAL A 145 2.85 3.27 -9.52
N TYR A 146 1.88 3.85 -10.19
CA TYR A 146 0.58 3.26 -10.49
C TYR A 146 0.49 2.97 -11.98
N ALA A 147 0.58 1.72 -12.37
CA ALA A 147 0.53 1.31 -13.77
C ALA A 147 -0.74 0.52 -14.06
N ARG A 148 -1.57 1.06 -14.93
CA ARG A 148 -2.79 0.43 -15.42
C ARG A 148 -3.03 0.89 -16.86
N ALA A 149 -3.25 -0.05 -17.77
CA ALA A 149 -3.67 0.28 -19.12
C ALA A 149 -5.06 0.93 -19.11
N ARG A 150 -5.22 2.00 -19.87
CA ARG A 150 -6.52 2.66 -19.99
C ARG A 150 -7.52 1.73 -20.66
N PRO A 151 -8.74 1.60 -20.10
CA PRO A 151 -9.77 0.85 -20.77
C PRO A 151 -10.12 1.49 -22.11
N THR A 152 -10.17 0.71 -23.17
CA THR A 152 -10.63 1.19 -24.47
C THR A 152 -12.14 1.45 -24.41
N GLY A 153 -12.56 2.69 -24.61
CA GLY A 153 -13.97 3.06 -24.81
C GLY A 153 -14.77 3.44 -23.55
N SER A 154 -14.19 3.54 -22.37
CA SER A 154 -14.90 4.03 -21.19
C SER A 154 -14.70 5.54 -20.98
N GLY A 155 -15.79 6.30 -20.88
CA GLY A 155 -15.75 7.74 -20.60
C GLY A 155 -15.35 8.11 -19.18
N THR A 156 -15.38 7.17 -18.24
CA THR A 156 -14.96 7.35 -16.83
C THR A 156 -13.80 6.41 -16.54
N GLY A 157 -12.69 6.95 -16.03
CA GLY A 157 -11.53 6.14 -15.62
C GLY A 157 -11.88 5.16 -14.49
N LEU A 158 -11.15 4.05 -14.43
CA LEU A 158 -11.25 3.11 -13.29
C LEU A 158 -10.75 3.78 -11.99
N PRO A 159 -11.29 3.40 -10.82
CA PRO A 159 -10.83 3.92 -9.54
C PRO A 159 -9.34 3.64 -9.34
N LEU A 160 -8.56 4.67 -9.02
CA LEU A 160 -7.13 4.56 -8.76
C LEU A 160 -6.85 4.54 -7.25
N ILE A 161 -7.40 5.52 -6.54
CA ILE A 161 -7.17 5.72 -5.10
C ILE A 161 -8.49 6.06 -4.42
N VAL A 162 -8.69 5.49 -3.23
CA VAL A 162 -9.75 5.91 -2.29
C VAL A 162 -9.09 6.66 -1.14
N ILE A 163 -9.63 7.82 -0.78
CA ILE A 163 -9.17 8.65 0.34
C ILE A 163 -10.29 8.89 1.33
N SER A 164 -10.02 8.62 2.59
CA SER A 164 -10.84 8.98 3.74
C SER A 164 -9.94 9.11 5.00
N PRO A 165 -10.13 10.10 5.87
CA PRO A 165 -11.05 11.21 5.67
C PRO A 165 -10.60 12.15 4.55
N ALA A 166 -11.54 12.58 3.75
CA ALA A 166 -11.33 13.58 2.71
C ALA A 166 -12.07 14.88 3.08
N ALA A 167 -11.53 16.01 2.65
CA ALA A 167 -12.18 17.31 2.82
C ALA A 167 -13.34 17.49 1.82
N THR A 168 -14.27 16.55 1.82
CA THR A 168 -15.47 16.50 0.96
C THR A 168 -16.70 16.22 1.81
N GLU A 169 -17.90 16.52 1.30
CA GLU A 169 -19.15 16.28 2.03
C GLU A 169 -19.33 14.82 2.46
N SER A 170 -18.88 13.86 1.65
CA SER A 170 -18.99 12.43 1.94
C SER A 170 -17.88 11.89 2.84
N CYS A 171 -16.83 12.69 3.13
CA CYS A 171 -15.63 12.25 3.83
C CYS A 171 -14.87 11.08 3.15
N VAL A 172 -15.45 10.44 2.14
CA VAL A 172 -14.84 9.37 1.35
C VAL A 172 -14.84 9.79 -0.11
N THR A 173 -13.71 9.75 -0.76
CA THR A 173 -13.58 10.18 -2.15
C THR A 173 -12.81 9.12 -2.95
N THR A 174 -13.38 8.74 -4.09
CA THR A 174 -12.73 7.86 -5.06
C THR A 174 -12.16 8.68 -6.21
N LEU A 175 -10.89 8.54 -6.46
CA LEU A 175 -10.14 9.28 -7.47
C LEU A 175 -9.65 8.35 -8.58
N THR A 176 -9.66 8.83 -9.82
CA THR A 176 -9.27 8.07 -11.01
C THR A 176 -7.89 8.47 -11.54
N SER A 177 -7.27 9.49 -10.95
CA SER A 177 -5.94 9.95 -11.36
C SER A 177 -5.15 10.56 -10.20
N LEU A 178 -3.82 10.60 -10.36
CA LEU A 178 -2.94 11.32 -9.42
C LEU A 178 -3.12 12.83 -9.49
N ASP A 179 -3.53 13.36 -10.63
CA ASP A 179 -3.78 14.81 -10.76
C ASP A 179 -4.98 15.21 -9.89
N ALA A 180 -6.08 14.43 -9.93
CA ALA A 180 -7.22 14.65 -9.04
C ALA A 180 -6.85 14.48 -7.55
N LEU A 181 -5.93 13.55 -7.22
CA LEU A 181 -5.42 13.43 -5.86
C LEU A 181 -4.65 14.68 -5.42
N ARG A 182 -3.77 15.21 -6.27
CA ARG A 182 -2.97 16.41 -5.97
C ARG A 182 -3.82 17.68 -5.85
N GLU A 183 -4.92 17.76 -6.57
CA GLU A 183 -5.90 18.84 -6.40
C GLU A 183 -6.58 18.78 -5.03
N LEU A 184 -6.93 17.56 -4.55
CA LEU A 184 -7.56 17.35 -3.25
C LEU A 184 -6.56 17.45 -2.09
N ALA A 185 -5.38 16.88 -2.25
CA ALA A 185 -4.34 16.74 -1.22
C ALA A 185 -2.93 16.89 -1.82
N PRO A 186 -2.44 18.14 -2.02
CA PRO A 186 -1.19 18.41 -2.74
C PRO A 186 0.07 17.78 -2.18
N SER A 187 0.07 17.40 -0.91
CA SER A 187 1.19 16.73 -0.24
C SER A 187 1.27 15.23 -0.54
N LEU A 188 0.19 14.63 -1.03
CA LEU A 188 0.16 13.21 -1.38
C LEU A 188 0.59 13.00 -2.82
N GLU A 189 1.45 12.02 -3.05
CA GLU A 189 1.97 11.63 -4.37
C GLU A 189 2.54 12.79 -5.19
N ALA A 190 3.17 13.75 -4.52
CA ALA A 190 3.79 14.90 -5.19
C ALA A 190 4.80 14.45 -6.25
N ASN A 191 5.50 13.34 -5.99
CA ASN A 191 6.45 12.70 -6.89
C ASN A 191 5.95 11.37 -7.49
N GLY A 192 4.73 10.94 -7.17
CA GLY A 192 4.12 9.72 -7.69
C GLY A 192 3.97 9.74 -9.22
N GLN A 193 3.91 8.57 -9.83
CA GLN A 193 3.78 8.42 -11.27
C GLN A 193 2.57 7.54 -11.63
N GLN A 194 1.78 7.99 -12.59
CA GLN A 194 0.71 7.19 -13.18
C GLN A 194 1.10 6.83 -14.62
N LEU A 195 1.12 5.54 -14.92
CA LEU A 195 1.57 5.01 -16.20
C LEU A 195 0.41 4.28 -16.91
N ASP A 196 0.24 4.58 -18.19
CA ASP A 196 -0.65 3.82 -19.08
C ASP A 196 0.11 2.61 -19.64
N ARG A 197 0.24 1.55 -18.82
CA ARG A 197 1.05 0.37 -19.14
C ARG A 197 0.41 -0.90 -18.61
N THR A 198 0.66 -2.02 -19.30
CA THR A 198 0.28 -3.37 -18.89
C THR A 198 1.41 -4.07 -18.13
N PRO A 199 1.13 -5.13 -17.35
CA PRO A 199 2.17 -5.93 -16.70
C PRO A 199 3.27 -6.42 -17.67
N ALA A 200 2.89 -6.90 -18.84
CA ALA A 200 3.84 -7.38 -19.86
C ALA A 200 4.77 -6.29 -20.42
N SER A 201 4.42 -5.01 -20.28
CA SER A 201 5.28 -3.90 -20.71
C SER A 201 6.21 -3.38 -19.59
N ILE A 202 6.08 -3.92 -18.38
CA ILE A 202 6.84 -3.53 -17.19
C ILE A 202 7.73 -4.68 -16.74
N PHE A 203 7.24 -5.90 -16.71
CA PHE A 203 7.92 -7.07 -16.18
C PHE A 203 8.48 -7.99 -17.26
N LYS A 204 9.54 -8.75 -16.94
CA LYS A 204 10.22 -9.65 -17.87
C LYS A 204 9.37 -10.83 -18.33
N GLY A 205 8.42 -11.27 -17.50
CA GLY A 205 7.56 -12.41 -17.84
C GLY A 205 6.48 -12.63 -16.79
N PRO A 206 5.50 -11.73 -16.67
CA PRO A 206 4.48 -11.80 -15.62
C PRO A 206 3.63 -13.09 -15.72
N ASP A 207 3.36 -13.59 -16.94
CA ASP A 207 2.65 -14.86 -17.15
C ASP A 207 3.42 -16.10 -16.65
N LEU A 208 4.72 -15.94 -16.37
CA LEU A 208 5.61 -16.98 -15.84
C LEU A 208 6.05 -16.67 -14.40
N GLY A 209 5.39 -15.74 -13.71
CA GLY A 209 5.74 -15.33 -12.38
C GLY A 209 7.06 -14.54 -12.28
N ARG A 210 7.55 -13.96 -13.38
CA ARG A 210 8.80 -13.17 -13.39
C ARG A 210 8.49 -11.68 -13.39
N TYR A 211 8.50 -11.09 -12.20
CA TYR A 211 8.14 -9.68 -11.96
C TYR A 211 9.35 -8.76 -11.79
N GLU A 212 10.53 -9.21 -12.21
CA GLU A 212 11.67 -8.32 -12.39
C GLU A 212 11.38 -7.33 -13.51
N LEU A 213 11.82 -6.11 -13.33
CA LEU A 213 11.56 -5.03 -14.28
C LEU A 213 12.32 -5.25 -15.60
N LEU A 214 11.66 -4.97 -16.72
CA LEU A 214 12.33 -4.87 -18.03
C LEU A 214 13.33 -3.73 -18.05
N GLN A 215 12.99 -2.63 -17.38
CA GLN A 215 13.85 -1.46 -17.20
C GLN A 215 13.60 -0.89 -15.80
N PRO A 216 14.65 -0.52 -15.05
CA PRO A 216 14.49 0.08 -13.72
C PRO A 216 13.62 1.33 -13.77
N ILE A 217 12.68 1.43 -12.84
CA ILE A 217 11.94 2.66 -12.58
C ILE A 217 12.65 3.31 -11.38
N VAL A 218 13.42 4.37 -11.64
CA VAL A 218 14.32 4.96 -10.66
C VAL A 218 13.65 6.15 -9.96
N ALA A 219 13.90 6.26 -8.66
CA ALA A 219 13.48 7.37 -7.84
C ALA A 219 14.13 8.69 -8.29
N ARG A 220 13.38 9.79 -8.19
CA ARG A 220 13.88 11.15 -8.44
C ARG A 220 14.49 11.73 -7.16
N ALA A 221 15.35 12.74 -7.29
CA ALA A 221 16.11 13.30 -6.18
C ALA A 221 15.29 13.82 -4.97
N ARG A 222 14.00 14.09 -5.15
CA ARG A 222 13.11 14.60 -4.10
C ARG A 222 12.16 13.56 -3.51
N GLU A 223 12.24 12.33 -3.98
CA GLU A 223 11.37 11.26 -3.51
C GLU A 223 11.81 10.70 -2.15
N PRO A 224 10.91 10.04 -1.42
CA PRO A 224 11.23 9.40 -0.16
C PRO A 224 12.42 8.44 -0.29
N LYS A 225 13.32 8.49 0.66
CA LYS A 225 14.43 7.53 0.75
C LYS A 225 14.01 6.34 1.60
N LEU A 226 14.44 5.17 1.17
CA LEU A 226 14.30 3.95 1.97
C LEU A 226 15.15 4.10 3.25
N PRO A 227 14.56 3.90 4.45
CA PRO A 227 15.31 3.99 5.71
C PRO A 227 16.51 3.03 5.74
N ALA A 228 17.62 3.44 6.34
CA ALA A 228 18.87 2.68 6.31
C ALA A 228 18.70 1.26 6.88
N HIS A 229 18.01 1.11 8.01
CA HIS A 229 17.77 -0.20 8.63
C HIS A 229 16.91 -1.13 7.75
N VAL A 230 15.97 -0.58 6.98
CA VAL A 230 15.15 -1.36 6.03
C VAL A 230 16.01 -1.79 4.84
N ARG A 231 16.81 -0.88 4.32
CA ARG A 231 17.75 -1.15 3.22
C ARG A 231 18.74 -2.25 3.60
N GLU A 232 19.29 -2.19 4.82
CA GLU A 232 20.19 -3.22 5.36
C GLU A 232 19.50 -4.58 5.48
N ALA A 233 18.26 -4.61 5.98
CA ALA A 233 17.47 -5.83 6.09
C ALA A 233 17.14 -6.46 4.74
N LEU A 234 16.96 -5.63 3.70
CA LEU A 234 16.79 -6.08 2.32
C LEU A 234 18.09 -6.59 1.68
N GLY A 235 19.24 -6.27 2.25
CA GLY A 235 20.56 -6.53 1.64
C GLY A 235 20.84 -5.60 0.45
N TRP A 236 20.20 -4.44 0.36
CA TRP A 236 20.28 -3.53 -0.77
C TRP A 236 21.39 -2.49 -0.61
N SER A 237 22.07 -2.18 -1.71
CA SER A 237 22.95 -1.02 -1.82
C SER A 237 22.13 0.29 -1.85
N GLU A 238 22.80 1.43 -1.74
CA GLU A 238 22.15 2.74 -1.92
C GLU A 238 21.61 2.93 -3.35
N LEU A 239 22.22 2.29 -4.32
CA LEU A 239 21.75 2.34 -5.70
C LEU A 239 20.49 1.50 -5.88
N ASP A 240 20.43 0.31 -5.30
CA ASP A 240 19.26 -0.55 -5.34
C ASP A 240 18.03 0.11 -4.69
N ALA A 241 18.26 0.81 -3.59
CA ALA A 241 17.20 1.53 -2.86
C ALA A 241 16.57 2.70 -3.65
N GLN A 242 17.16 3.07 -4.80
CA GLN A 242 16.57 4.05 -5.70
C GLN A 242 15.57 3.44 -6.68
N THR A 243 15.44 2.12 -6.74
CA THR A 243 14.47 1.44 -7.61
C THR A 243 13.08 1.43 -6.97
N LYS A 244 12.05 1.54 -7.78
CA LYS A 244 10.67 1.35 -7.34
C LYS A 244 10.31 -0.13 -7.35
N GLY A 245 9.48 -0.55 -6.38
CA GLY A 245 9.07 -1.94 -6.26
C GLY A 245 10.09 -2.83 -5.54
N ALA A 246 9.83 -4.13 -5.57
CA ALA A 246 10.52 -5.16 -4.78
C ALA A 246 11.87 -5.61 -5.33
N TYR A 247 12.22 -5.22 -6.55
CA TYR A 247 13.42 -5.70 -7.20
C TYR A 247 14.50 -4.62 -7.30
N PRO A 248 15.72 -4.89 -6.83
CA PRO A 248 16.85 -3.98 -6.98
C PRO A 248 17.25 -3.80 -8.44
N MET A 249 18.10 -2.80 -8.71
CA MET A 249 18.54 -2.44 -10.07
C MET A 249 19.35 -3.54 -10.74
N ASN A 250 20.13 -4.29 -9.96
CA ASN A 250 20.95 -5.41 -10.40
C ASN A 250 20.70 -6.61 -9.48
N PRO A 251 19.64 -7.40 -9.70
CA PRO A 251 19.51 -8.69 -9.01
C PRO A 251 20.68 -9.57 -9.48
N GLU A 252 21.61 -9.92 -8.58
CA GLU A 252 22.64 -10.93 -8.84
C GLU A 252 22.02 -12.32 -9.03
#